data_338c9a6c820faa248353fc235e42a093
#
_entry.id   338c9a6c820faa248353fc235e42a093
#
_cell.length_a   1.000
_cell.length_b   1.000
_cell.length_c   1.000
_cell.angle_alpha   90.00
_cell.angle_beta   90.00
_cell.angle_gamma   90.00
#
_symmetry.space_group_name_H-M   'P 1'
#
loop_
_entity.id
_entity.type
_entity.pdbx_description
1 polymer ?
#
loop_
_entity_poly.entity_id
_entity_poly.type
_entity_poly.pdbx_seq_one_letter_code
_entity_poly.pdbx_strand_id
1 'polypeptide(L)'
;MIRQRKIELLAPAKNLECGIAAIDHGADAVYIGAPRFGARAAAGNSLEDIAELVKYAHLYNVRIYVTLNTILKDEELPETERMIWDLYKAGVDALIVQDMGLLSLNLPPIPLHASTQMDNRTVGKVKFLAEAGFRQVVLARELSLEQIRKIHEAVPQTPLEVFVHGALCVSFSGQCYVSQHCFGRSANRGECAQFCRLAFDLVDANGKTIVQNKHLLSLKDLNQSEELEKLLDAGASSFKIEGRLKDVSYVKNVVACYRQKLDAIFKRRKEYIRASSGSVKLAFRPQLDKSFTRGFTNYFLYERTKDIFSFDTPKSLGEEMGYVKEIRGNYIIVAGVKPFNNGDGICYLDERGKLRGLRINRVENNKLFPAGEVPRIKQRTVLYRNSDQEFEKLMQRKSAERKLGVTLRLSENNFGFTLTLTDEDDVSVSVALPMAKELARTPQTDNIKNQLGKLGNTPFEAERMDVELNDNWFMPSSVLGELRRNAVEKLLQARKMNYRQEIVPMPVTTHPFPQSELTYLGNVMNEGAASFYRRHGVSKLAPAFEKHPANDAVLMFCKHCLRYSMGWCPVRHKEKSPYKEPYYLVSTDGKRFRLEFDCKHCQMKVMAE
;
A
#
# COMPACT_ATOMS: atom_id res chain seq x y z
N MET A 1 19.24 17.37 -21.60
CA MET A 1 18.98 16.88 -20.22
C MET A 1 17.93 15.78 -20.32
N ILE A 2 18.18 14.62 -19.72
CA ILE A 2 17.17 13.55 -19.62
C ILE A 2 16.04 14.06 -18.73
N ARG A 3 14.79 14.07 -19.23
CA ARG A 3 13.64 14.45 -18.40
C ARG A 3 13.45 13.39 -17.33
N GLN A 4 13.74 13.71 -16.09
CA GLN A 4 13.61 12.80 -14.96
C GLN A 4 12.14 12.57 -14.60
N ARG A 5 11.77 11.31 -14.38
CA ARG A 5 10.43 10.90 -13.93
C ARG A 5 10.44 10.67 -12.42
N LYS A 6 9.61 11.39 -11.68
CA LYS A 6 9.39 11.17 -10.25
C LYS A 6 8.64 9.86 -10.03
N ILE A 7 9.17 9.04 -9.15
CA ILE A 7 8.61 7.73 -8.79
C ILE A 7 8.20 7.76 -7.32
N GLU A 8 6.98 7.31 -7.07
CA GLU A 8 6.34 7.35 -5.77
C GLU A 8 6.18 5.95 -5.18
N LEU A 9 6.62 5.76 -3.95
CA LEU A 9 6.29 4.62 -3.10
C LEU A 9 5.14 5.02 -2.17
N LEU A 10 3.95 4.49 -2.42
CA LEU A 10 2.72 4.83 -1.70
C LEU A 10 2.43 3.77 -0.63
N ALA A 11 2.55 4.16 0.63
CA ALA A 11 2.40 3.28 1.79
C ALA A 11 1.02 3.42 2.45
N PRO A 12 0.48 2.34 3.05
CA PRO A 12 -0.76 2.38 3.80
C PRO A 12 -0.56 2.91 5.21
N ALA A 13 -1.53 3.65 5.74
CA ALA A 13 -1.63 3.97 7.15
C ALA A 13 -3.00 3.56 7.71
N LYS A 14 -2.97 2.79 8.80
CA LYS A 14 -4.15 2.49 9.61
C LYS A 14 -4.51 3.67 10.50
N ASN A 15 -3.51 4.34 11.05
CA ASN A 15 -3.58 5.45 11.98
C ASN A 15 -2.33 6.33 11.84
N LEU A 16 -2.25 7.40 12.63
CA LEU A 16 -1.12 8.33 12.67
C LEU A 16 0.23 7.62 12.87
N GLU A 17 0.32 6.68 13.83
CA GLU A 17 1.56 5.94 14.11
C GLU A 17 2.06 5.17 12.88
N CYS A 18 1.18 4.47 12.18
CA CYS A 18 1.51 3.76 10.94
C CYS A 18 1.96 4.73 9.84
N GLY A 19 1.35 5.91 9.76
CA GLY A 19 1.71 6.95 8.80
C GLY A 19 3.13 7.49 9.03
N ILE A 20 3.45 7.86 10.25
CA ILE A 20 4.79 8.31 10.65
C ILE A 20 5.82 7.20 10.38
N ALA A 21 5.52 5.95 10.79
CA ALA A 21 6.39 4.82 10.52
C ALA A 21 6.64 4.59 9.02
N ALA A 22 5.63 4.76 8.17
CA ALA A 22 5.78 4.67 6.72
C ALA A 22 6.74 5.74 6.18
N ILE A 23 6.60 6.99 6.64
CA ILE A 23 7.45 8.12 6.25
C ILE A 23 8.90 7.86 6.65
N ASP A 24 9.15 7.47 7.89
CA ASP A 24 10.49 7.20 8.42
C ASP A 24 11.19 6.05 7.68
N HIS A 25 10.42 5.05 7.21
CA HIS A 25 10.93 3.89 6.46
C HIS A 25 10.99 4.12 4.94
N GLY A 26 10.66 5.33 4.46
CA GLY A 26 10.96 5.76 3.10
C GLY A 26 9.80 5.82 2.13
N ALA A 27 8.56 5.90 2.60
CA ALA A 27 7.43 6.23 1.75
C ALA A 27 7.58 7.62 1.12
N ASP A 28 7.14 7.77 -0.12
CA ASP A 28 7.07 9.04 -0.84
C ASP A 28 5.66 9.65 -0.74
N ALA A 29 4.67 8.80 -0.48
CA ALA A 29 3.31 9.20 -0.13
C ALA A 29 2.70 8.19 0.83
N VAL A 30 1.71 8.63 1.61
CA VAL A 30 0.95 7.80 2.54
C VAL A 30 -0.54 7.95 2.25
N TYR A 31 -1.28 6.84 2.16
CA TYR A 31 -2.71 6.88 2.07
C TYR A 31 -3.39 6.40 3.36
N ILE A 32 -4.33 7.19 3.84
CA ILE A 32 -5.02 7.01 5.12
C ILE A 32 -6.54 7.09 4.91
N GLY A 33 -7.32 6.43 5.76
CA GLY A 33 -8.79 6.50 5.70
C GLY A 33 -9.31 7.85 6.19
N ALA A 34 -10.28 8.43 5.48
CA ALA A 34 -11.06 9.54 5.98
C ALA A 34 -11.81 9.17 7.27
N PRO A 35 -12.34 10.13 8.04
CA PRO A 35 -13.18 9.86 9.19
C PRO A 35 -14.40 8.98 8.83
N ARG A 36 -14.93 9.14 7.60
CA ARG A 36 -16.04 8.35 7.04
C ARG A 36 -15.82 8.07 5.55
N PHE A 37 -16.64 7.19 4.97
CA PHE A 37 -16.71 6.91 3.51
C PHE A 37 -15.46 6.33 2.88
N GLY A 38 -14.57 5.72 3.66
CA GLY A 38 -13.42 4.95 3.14
C GLY A 38 -13.76 3.46 2.94
N ALA A 39 -13.17 2.81 1.93
CA ALA A 39 -13.36 1.38 1.62
C ALA A 39 -12.88 0.40 2.71
N ARG A 40 -12.54 0.89 3.88
CA ARG A 40 -12.25 0.13 5.12
C ARG A 40 -12.82 0.92 6.28
N ALA A 41 -14.12 0.78 6.54
CA ALA A 41 -14.83 1.53 7.58
C ALA A 41 -14.16 1.46 8.97
N ALA A 42 -13.52 0.33 9.29
CA ALA A 42 -12.78 0.13 10.54
C ALA A 42 -11.42 0.86 10.63
N ALA A 43 -11.02 1.62 9.60
CA ALA A 43 -9.76 2.38 9.55
C ALA A 43 -10.01 3.87 9.28
N GLY A 44 -11.10 4.43 9.82
CA GLY A 44 -11.35 5.87 9.82
C GLY A 44 -10.45 6.58 10.84
N ASN A 45 -9.96 7.77 10.50
CA ASN A 45 -9.08 8.57 11.34
C ASN A 45 -9.70 9.94 11.59
N SER A 46 -9.38 10.58 12.72
CA SER A 46 -9.83 11.94 13.00
C SER A 46 -9.18 12.97 12.07
N LEU A 47 -9.80 14.12 11.91
CA LEU A 47 -9.23 15.21 11.14
C LEU A 47 -7.92 15.72 11.78
N GLU A 48 -7.85 15.70 13.10
CA GLU A 48 -6.67 16.09 13.89
C GLU A 48 -5.49 15.18 13.62
N ASP A 49 -5.68 13.85 13.65
CA ASP A 49 -4.63 12.85 13.34
C ASP A 49 -4.12 13.02 11.91
N ILE A 50 -5.04 13.27 10.96
CA ILE A 50 -4.69 13.52 9.56
C ILE A 50 -3.87 14.81 9.43
N ALA A 51 -4.27 15.89 10.11
CA ALA A 51 -3.56 17.16 10.08
C ALA A 51 -2.15 17.06 10.72
N GLU A 52 -2.00 16.26 11.78
CA GLU A 52 -0.70 16.00 12.40
C GLU A 52 0.20 15.20 11.44
N LEU A 53 -0.35 14.17 10.80
CA LEU A 53 0.39 13.38 9.80
C LEU A 53 0.84 14.26 8.61
N VAL A 54 -0.02 15.15 8.12
CA VAL A 54 0.29 16.12 7.06
C VAL A 54 1.48 17.00 7.45
N LYS A 55 1.46 17.59 8.66
CA LYS A 55 2.57 18.44 9.15
C LYS A 55 3.90 17.69 9.21
N TYR A 56 3.86 16.43 9.63
CA TYR A 56 5.05 15.58 9.67
C TYR A 56 5.54 15.21 8.27
N ALA A 57 4.63 14.83 7.38
CA ALA A 57 4.91 14.39 6.02
C ALA A 57 5.55 15.51 5.16
N HIS A 58 4.98 16.70 5.23
CA HIS A 58 5.43 17.84 4.42
C HIS A 58 6.85 18.29 4.75
N LEU A 59 7.37 17.97 5.95
CA LEU A 59 8.77 18.17 6.29
C LEU A 59 9.72 17.46 5.32
N TYR A 60 9.30 16.32 4.80
CA TYR A 60 10.07 15.48 3.87
C TYR A 60 9.54 15.53 2.44
N ASN A 61 8.68 16.46 2.08
CA ASN A 61 7.95 16.51 0.82
C ASN A 61 7.18 15.20 0.52
N VAL A 62 6.76 14.48 1.56
CA VAL A 62 5.90 13.30 1.47
C VAL A 62 4.45 13.76 1.37
N ARG A 63 3.68 13.16 0.45
CA ARG A 63 2.27 13.50 0.22
C ARG A 63 1.33 12.64 1.06
N ILE A 64 0.22 13.24 1.48
CA ILE A 64 -0.85 12.53 2.21
C ILE A 64 -2.10 12.47 1.35
N TYR A 65 -2.55 11.25 1.06
CA TYR A 65 -3.77 10.97 0.30
C TYR A 65 -4.85 10.40 1.21
N VAL A 66 -6.03 10.97 1.15
CA VAL A 66 -7.16 10.49 1.95
C VAL A 66 -8.12 9.70 1.08
N THR A 67 -8.55 8.52 1.57
CA THR A 67 -9.46 7.66 0.82
C THR A 67 -10.91 7.96 1.14
N LEU A 68 -11.65 8.39 0.11
CA LEU A 68 -13.10 8.57 0.04
C LEU A 68 -13.64 7.67 -1.07
N ASN A 69 -13.32 6.39 -1.02
CA ASN A 69 -13.47 5.48 -2.14
C ASN A 69 -14.57 4.43 -1.93
N THR A 70 -15.70 4.89 -1.45
CA THR A 70 -16.97 4.17 -1.42
C THR A 70 -18.00 4.85 -2.30
N ILE A 71 -19.06 4.13 -2.71
CA ILE A 71 -20.26 4.74 -3.31
C ILE A 71 -21.05 5.45 -2.22
N LEU A 72 -21.65 6.58 -2.56
CA LEU A 72 -22.34 7.48 -1.64
C LEU A 72 -23.83 7.51 -1.96
N LYS A 73 -24.66 7.67 -0.94
CA LYS A 73 -26.07 7.98 -1.10
C LYS A 73 -26.27 9.48 -1.29
N ASP A 74 -27.43 9.88 -1.83
CA ASP A 74 -27.75 11.30 -2.05
C ASP A 74 -27.67 12.11 -0.75
N GLU A 75 -28.19 11.57 0.36
CA GLU A 75 -28.17 12.22 1.67
C GLU A 75 -26.75 12.37 2.29
N GLU A 76 -25.76 11.62 1.81
CA GLU A 76 -24.37 11.66 2.30
C GLU A 76 -23.52 12.72 1.58
N LEU A 77 -23.95 13.20 0.40
CA LEU A 77 -23.19 14.14 -0.40
C LEU A 77 -22.89 15.49 0.30
N PRO A 78 -23.86 16.13 1.01
CA PRO A 78 -23.58 17.41 1.69
C PRO A 78 -22.57 17.27 2.85
N GLU A 79 -22.57 16.16 3.58
CA GLU A 79 -21.58 15.90 4.62
C GLU A 79 -20.20 15.64 4.00
N THR A 80 -20.17 14.89 2.91
CA THR A 80 -18.93 14.58 2.18
C THR A 80 -18.27 15.84 1.64
N GLU A 81 -19.05 16.79 1.08
CA GLU A 81 -18.53 18.09 0.61
C GLU A 81 -17.85 18.86 1.74
N ARG A 82 -18.50 19.00 2.89
CA ARG A 82 -17.92 19.67 4.06
C ARG A 82 -16.62 19.01 4.51
N MET A 83 -16.61 17.67 4.61
CA MET A 83 -15.44 16.92 5.00
C MET A 83 -14.27 17.10 4.00
N ILE A 84 -14.54 17.18 2.70
CA ILE A 84 -13.51 17.44 1.68
C ILE A 84 -12.88 18.82 1.87
N TRP A 85 -13.69 19.85 2.18
CA TRP A 85 -13.17 21.18 2.48
C TRP A 85 -12.31 21.21 3.74
N ASP A 86 -12.69 20.46 4.79
CA ASP A 86 -11.90 20.37 6.03
C ASP A 86 -10.59 19.64 5.80
N LEU A 87 -10.57 18.55 5.01
CA LEU A 87 -9.36 17.84 4.61
C LEU A 87 -8.41 18.72 3.78
N TYR A 88 -8.97 19.51 2.85
CA TYR A 88 -8.18 20.47 2.06
C TYR A 88 -7.52 21.54 2.93
N LYS A 89 -8.27 22.12 3.89
CA LYS A 89 -7.73 23.09 4.86
C LYS A 89 -6.68 22.46 5.78
N ALA A 90 -6.81 21.17 6.10
CA ALA A 90 -5.82 20.42 6.87
C ALA A 90 -4.52 20.15 6.10
N GLY A 91 -4.47 20.45 4.79
CA GLY A 91 -3.29 20.30 3.95
C GLY A 91 -3.18 18.96 3.24
N VAL A 92 -4.26 18.17 3.13
CA VAL A 92 -4.28 16.90 2.38
C VAL A 92 -3.97 17.14 0.91
N ASP A 93 -3.08 16.34 0.32
CA ASP A 93 -2.54 16.57 -1.02
C ASP A 93 -3.40 16.00 -2.14
N ALA A 94 -4.17 14.94 -1.90
CA ALA A 94 -5.13 14.40 -2.87
C ALA A 94 -6.18 13.52 -2.18
N LEU A 95 -7.28 13.29 -2.89
CA LEU A 95 -8.33 12.34 -2.49
C LEU A 95 -8.33 11.14 -3.44
N ILE A 96 -8.38 9.93 -2.89
CA ILE A 96 -8.60 8.71 -3.67
C ILE A 96 -10.09 8.40 -3.64
N VAL A 97 -10.78 8.55 -4.77
CA VAL A 97 -12.24 8.54 -4.85
C VAL A 97 -12.79 7.45 -5.77
N GLN A 98 -14.03 7.05 -5.56
CA GLN A 98 -14.75 6.09 -6.40
C GLN A 98 -16.01 6.71 -7.02
N ASP A 99 -16.80 7.45 -6.25
CA ASP A 99 -18.12 7.92 -6.65
C ASP A 99 -18.03 9.15 -7.56
N MET A 100 -18.61 9.05 -8.77
CA MET A 100 -18.62 10.16 -9.72
C MET A 100 -19.58 11.28 -9.31
N GLY A 101 -20.48 11.04 -8.34
CA GLY A 101 -21.34 12.07 -7.75
C GLY A 101 -20.56 13.17 -7.03
N LEU A 102 -19.33 12.87 -6.59
CA LEU A 102 -18.43 13.89 -6.03
C LEU A 102 -18.16 15.05 -7.01
N LEU A 103 -18.14 14.76 -8.32
CA LEU A 103 -17.90 15.76 -9.35
C LEU A 103 -19.09 16.72 -9.57
N SER A 104 -20.22 16.50 -8.90
CA SER A 104 -21.36 17.43 -8.85
C SER A 104 -21.32 18.40 -7.67
N LEU A 105 -20.38 18.21 -6.73
CA LEU A 105 -20.20 19.03 -5.54
C LEU A 105 -19.32 20.24 -5.81
N ASN A 106 -19.44 21.25 -4.94
CA ASN A 106 -18.52 22.39 -4.93
C ASN A 106 -17.22 22.00 -4.21
N LEU A 107 -16.28 21.39 -4.93
CA LEU A 107 -15.02 20.90 -4.38
C LEU A 107 -13.96 22.01 -4.31
N PRO A 108 -13.06 21.99 -3.28
CA PRO A 108 -11.83 22.75 -3.34
C PRO A 108 -10.95 22.26 -4.50
N PRO A 109 -9.94 23.04 -4.93
CA PRO A 109 -9.07 22.64 -6.03
C PRO A 109 -8.03 21.59 -5.60
N ILE A 110 -8.51 20.48 -5.06
CA ILE A 110 -7.71 19.34 -4.57
C ILE A 110 -7.60 18.28 -5.67
N PRO A 111 -6.39 17.71 -5.92
CA PRO A 111 -6.22 16.61 -6.85
C PRO A 111 -7.11 15.41 -6.50
N LEU A 112 -7.77 14.82 -7.51
CA LEU A 112 -8.51 13.58 -7.39
C LEU A 112 -7.76 12.43 -8.05
N HIS A 113 -7.61 11.33 -7.34
CA HIS A 113 -7.06 10.07 -7.84
C HIS A 113 -8.19 9.06 -8.04
N ALA A 114 -8.28 8.48 -9.23
CA ALA A 114 -9.28 7.47 -9.53
C ALA A 114 -8.95 6.16 -8.81
N SER A 115 -9.78 5.76 -7.84
CA SER A 115 -9.60 4.53 -7.09
C SER A 115 -9.65 3.30 -8.00
N THR A 116 -8.93 2.22 -7.63
CA THR A 116 -9.11 0.91 -8.25
C THR A 116 -10.56 0.40 -8.17
N GLN A 117 -11.33 0.88 -7.21
CA GLN A 117 -12.77 0.57 -7.06
C GLN A 117 -13.64 1.05 -8.23
N MET A 118 -13.10 1.90 -9.12
CA MET A 118 -13.73 2.28 -10.39
C MET A 118 -13.54 1.27 -11.51
N ASP A 119 -12.90 0.12 -11.25
CA ASP A 119 -12.60 -0.92 -12.25
C ASP A 119 -11.73 -0.43 -13.43
N ASN A 120 -10.55 0.07 -13.13
CA ASN A 120 -9.64 0.68 -14.09
C ASN A 120 -8.81 -0.37 -14.83
N ARG A 121 -9.44 -1.16 -15.72
CA ARG A 121 -8.83 -2.30 -16.45
C ARG A 121 -8.62 -2.06 -17.93
N THR A 122 -9.26 -1.07 -18.53
CA THR A 122 -9.25 -0.87 -19.98
C THR A 122 -8.68 0.49 -20.36
N VAL A 123 -8.05 0.55 -21.52
CA VAL A 123 -7.52 1.80 -22.09
C VAL A 123 -8.62 2.87 -22.15
N GLY A 124 -9.81 2.53 -22.67
CA GLY A 124 -10.92 3.48 -22.80
C GLY A 124 -11.36 4.07 -21.44
N LYS A 125 -11.44 3.22 -20.40
CA LYS A 125 -11.82 3.70 -19.05
C LYS A 125 -10.76 4.63 -18.46
N VAL A 126 -9.48 4.27 -18.57
CA VAL A 126 -8.38 5.09 -18.02
C VAL A 126 -8.25 6.41 -18.79
N LYS A 127 -8.38 6.38 -20.13
CA LYS A 127 -8.41 7.59 -20.96
C LYS A 127 -9.56 8.51 -20.56
N PHE A 128 -10.76 7.97 -20.42
CA PHE A 128 -11.93 8.73 -19.95
C PHE A 128 -11.66 9.44 -18.62
N LEU A 129 -11.09 8.73 -17.62
CA LEU A 129 -10.78 9.30 -16.31
C LEU A 129 -9.70 10.39 -16.38
N ALA A 130 -8.67 10.18 -17.19
CA ALA A 130 -7.63 11.19 -17.44
C ALA A 130 -8.23 12.47 -18.05
N GLU A 131 -9.09 12.33 -19.06
CA GLU A 131 -9.80 13.44 -19.71
C GLU A 131 -10.83 14.11 -18.78
N ALA A 132 -11.41 13.36 -17.85
CA ALA A 132 -12.31 13.91 -16.80
C ALA A 132 -11.57 14.70 -15.71
N GLY A 133 -10.22 14.80 -15.77
CA GLY A 133 -9.43 15.60 -14.86
C GLY A 133 -8.82 14.85 -13.67
N PHE A 134 -8.93 13.52 -13.62
CA PHE A 134 -8.26 12.75 -12.58
C PHE A 134 -6.74 12.86 -12.72
N ARG A 135 -6.10 13.28 -11.65
CA ARG A 135 -4.65 13.54 -11.62
C ARG A 135 -3.80 12.27 -11.66
N GLN A 136 -4.33 11.17 -11.15
CA GLN A 136 -3.69 9.85 -11.10
C GLN A 136 -4.75 8.75 -11.19
N VAL A 137 -4.40 7.61 -11.80
CA VAL A 137 -5.31 6.48 -11.94
C VAL A 137 -4.71 5.23 -11.32
N VAL A 138 -5.43 4.64 -10.33
CA VAL A 138 -5.05 3.38 -9.71
C VAL A 138 -5.54 2.22 -10.57
N LEU A 139 -4.63 1.51 -11.20
CA LEU A 139 -4.95 0.40 -12.08
C LEU A 139 -5.44 -0.83 -11.29
N ALA A 140 -6.21 -1.67 -11.97
CA ALA A 140 -6.63 -2.95 -11.42
C ALA A 140 -5.44 -3.92 -11.29
N ARG A 141 -5.48 -4.76 -10.25
CA ARG A 141 -4.40 -5.69 -9.91
C ARG A 141 -4.21 -6.83 -10.92
N GLU A 142 -5.23 -7.10 -11.73
CA GLU A 142 -5.29 -8.21 -12.67
C GLU A 142 -4.57 -7.94 -14.00
N LEU A 143 -4.05 -6.73 -14.19
CA LEU A 143 -3.41 -6.33 -15.44
C LEU A 143 -2.02 -6.98 -15.60
N SER A 144 -1.70 -7.36 -16.84
CA SER A 144 -0.36 -7.77 -17.21
C SER A 144 0.52 -6.54 -17.53
N LEU A 145 1.84 -6.73 -17.58
CA LEU A 145 2.80 -5.70 -18.00
C LEU A 145 2.45 -5.10 -19.36
N GLU A 146 2.05 -5.94 -20.31
CA GLU A 146 1.65 -5.48 -21.64
C GLU A 146 0.40 -4.59 -21.59
N GLN A 147 -0.60 -4.96 -20.77
CA GLN A 147 -1.80 -4.14 -20.60
C GLN A 147 -1.50 -2.81 -19.92
N ILE A 148 -0.62 -2.79 -18.90
CA ILE A 148 -0.16 -1.55 -18.25
C ILE A 148 0.54 -0.64 -19.28
N ARG A 149 1.42 -1.20 -20.12
CA ARG A 149 2.12 -0.45 -21.17
C ARG A 149 1.14 0.17 -22.18
N LYS A 150 0.19 -0.60 -22.69
CA LYS A 150 -0.85 -0.10 -23.61
C LYS A 150 -1.68 1.04 -23.02
N ILE A 151 -1.98 0.96 -21.71
CA ILE A 151 -2.68 2.04 -21.01
C ILE A 151 -1.78 3.27 -20.92
N HIS A 152 -0.51 3.11 -20.53
CA HIS A 152 0.44 4.21 -20.45
C HIS A 152 0.64 4.92 -21.80
N GLU A 153 0.79 4.16 -22.88
CA GLU A 153 0.91 4.71 -24.26
C GLU A 153 -0.30 5.56 -24.66
N ALA A 154 -1.50 5.19 -24.20
CA ALA A 154 -2.73 5.95 -24.46
C ALA A 154 -2.88 7.20 -23.59
N VAL A 155 -2.26 7.25 -22.41
CA VAL A 155 -2.34 8.37 -21.46
C VAL A 155 -0.96 8.70 -20.85
N PRO A 156 0.05 9.06 -21.66
CA PRO A 156 1.45 9.17 -21.23
C PRO A 156 1.69 10.29 -20.20
N GLN A 157 0.77 11.25 -20.08
CA GLN A 157 0.87 12.36 -19.13
C GLN A 157 0.19 12.06 -17.78
N THR A 158 -0.62 11.01 -17.71
CA THR A 158 -1.34 10.65 -16.48
C THR A 158 -0.53 9.63 -15.68
N PRO A 159 -0.13 9.94 -14.43
CA PRO A 159 0.52 8.98 -13.55
C PRO A 159 -0.33 7.73 -13.34
N LEU A 160 0.26 6.57 -13.56
CA LEU A 160 -0.38 5.27 -13.31
C LEU A 160 0.13 4.69 -11.99
N GLU A 161 -0.81 4.38 -11.11
CA GLU A 161 -0.54 3.72 -9.83
C GLU A 161 -0.83 2.23 -9.94
N VAL A 162 0.12 1.40 -9.50
CA VAL A 162 -0.02 -0.06 -9.50
C VAL A 162 0.18 -0.62 -8.09
N PHE A 163 -0.62 -1.61 -7.72
CA PHE A 163 -0.35 -2.36 -6.48
C PHE A 163 0.86 -3.27 -6.68
N VAL A 164 1.77 -3.27 -5.70
CA VAL A 164 2.98 -4.10 -5.76
C VAL A 164 3.10 -5.09 -4.60
N HIS A 165 2.34 -4.91 -3.52
CA HIS A 165 2.42 -5.80 -2.35
C HIS A 165 1.09 -5.90 -1.61
N GLY A 166 0.86 -7.08 -0.99
CA GLY A 166 -0.18 -7.32 -0.01
C GLY A 166 -1.42 -8.05 -0.54
N ALA A 167 -2.50 -7.97 0.18
CA ALA A 167 -3.69 -8.77 -0.06
C ALA A 167 -4.34 -8.52 -1.43
N LEU A 168 -4.66 -9.62 -2.13
CA LEU A 168 -5.41 -9.59 -3.39
C LEU A 168 -6.91 -9.73 -3.13
N CYS A 169 -7.71 -9.03 -3.94
CA CYS A 169 -9.13 -9.28 -4.10
C CYS A 169 -9.33 -10.28 -5.23
N VAL A 170 -10.14 -11.33 -5.04
CA VAL A 170 -10.40 -12.34 -6.07
C VAL A 170 -11.37 -11.84 -7.13
N SER A 171 -12.33 -11.00 -6.72
CA SER A 171 -13.22 -10.30 -7.65
C SER A 171 -12.55 -9.05 -8.20
N PHE A 172 -12.91 -8.64 -9.40
CA PHE A 172 -12.54 -7.32 -9.90
C PHE A 172 -12.94 -6.23 -8.92
N SER A 173 -12.08 -5.25 -8.74
CA SER A 173 -12.30 -4.16 -7.79
C SER A 173 -13.56 -3.35 -8.15
N GLY A 174 -14.42 -3.08 -7.15
CA GLY A 174 -15.70 -2.41 -7.38
C GLY A 174 -16.82 -3.31 -7.95
N GLN A 175 -16.52 -4.58 -8.26
CA GLN A 175 -17.49 -5.52 -8.85
C GLN A 175 -17.67 -6.78 -7.96
N CYS A 176 -17.81 -6.58 -6.65
CA CYS A 176 -18.07 -7.63 -5.69
C CYS A 176 -19.31 -7.28 -4.86
N TYR A 177 -20.39 -7.98 -5.09
CA TYR A 177 -21.72 -7.75 -4.48
C TYR A 177 -22.12 -8.85 -3.50
N VAL A 178 -21.31 -9.89 -3.37
CA VAL A 178 -21.62 -11.07 -2.53
C VAL A 178 -21.79 -10.71 -1.05
N SER A 179 -21.01 -9.74 -0.55
CA SER A 179 -21.13 -9.29 0.84
C SER A 179 -22.48 -8.59 1.09
N GLN A 180 -22.94 -7.78 0.14
CA GLN A 180 -24.26 -7.15 0.20
C GLN A 180 -25.37 -8.22 0.14
N HIS A 181 -25.25 -9.16 -0.81
CA HIS A 181 -26.25 -10.22 -1.01
C HIS A 181 -26.37 -11.15 0.20
N CYS A 182 -25.26 -11.63 0.75
CA CYS A 182 -25.26 -12.65 1.81
C CYS A 182 -25.41 -12.09 3.23
N PHE A 183 -24.92 -10.85 3.48
CA PHE A 183 -24.73 -10.33 4.83
C PHE A 183 -25.32 -8.91 5.04
N GLY A 184 -25.93 -8.29 4.02
CA GLY A 184 -26.40 -6.91 4.08
C GLY A 184 -25.28 -5.86 4.25
N ARG A 185 -24.02 -6.24 3.97
CA ARG A 185 -22.81 -5.43 4.16
C ARG A 185 -22.13 -5.21 2.82
N SER A 186 -22.13 -3.98 2.31
CA SER A 186 -21.55 -3.72 1.00
C SER A 186 -20.03 -3.56 1.02
N ALA A 187 -19.33 -4.33 0.16
CA ALA A 187 -17.90 -4.15 -0.09
C ALA A 187 -17.60 -2.80 -0.76
N ASN A 188 -18.53 -2.27 -1.59
CA ASN A 188 -18.43 -0.97 -2.24
C ASN A 188 -18.70 0.20 -1.27
N ARG A 189 -19.18 -0.11 -0.05
CA ARG A 189 -19.40 0.86 1.03
C ARG A 189 -18.45 0.65 2.23
N GLY A 190 -17.35 -0.12 2.00
CA GLY A 190 -16.30 -0.31 3.00
C GLY A 190 -16.52 -1.47 3.98
N GLU A 191 -17.59 -2.24 3.86
CA GLU A 191 -18.01 -3.27 4.82
C GLU A 191 -17.87 -4.70 4.27
N CYS A 192 -16.77 -4.98 3.56
CA CYS A 192 -16.50 -6.30 2.99
C CYS A 192 -16.51 -7.40 4.06
N ALA A 193 -17.37 -8.41 3.93
CA ALA A 193 -17.46 -9.56 4.84
C ALA A 193 -16.38 -10.62 4.61
N GLN A 194 -15.47 -10.42 3.63
CA GLN A 194 -14.41 -11.38 3.25
C GLN A 194 -14.95 -12.78 2.86
N PHE A 195 -16.10 -12.84 2.19
CA PHE A 195 -16.70 -14.07 1.68
C PHE A 195 -15.69 -14.99 0.97
N CYS A 196 -14.79 -14.41 0.16
CA CYS A 196 -13.76 -15.16 -0.55
C CYS A 196 -12.73 -15.86 0.36
N ARG A 197 -12.79 -15.63 1.68
CA ARG A 197 -11.91 -16.28 2.67
C ARG A 197 -12.63 -17.40 3.45
N LEU A 198 -13.92 -17.61 3.19
CA LEU A 198 -14.68 -18.72 3.77
C LEU A 198 -14.28 -20.04 3.11
N ALA A 199 -14.56 -21.14 3.81
CA ALA A 199 -14.42 -22.47 3.26
C ALA A 199 -15.69 -22.88 2.52
N PHE A 200 -15.53 -23.59 1.41
CA PHE A 200 -16.61 -24.10 0.57
C PHE A 200 -16.35 -25.55 0.16
N ASP A 201 -17.44 -26.26 -0.06
CA ASP A 201 -17.42 -27.47 -0.88
C ASP A 201 -17.61 -27.07 -2.34
N LEU A 202 -16.89 -27.71 -3.25
CA LEU A 202 -17.14 -27.65 -4.69
C LEU A 202 -17.94 -28.89 -5.07
N VAL A 203 -19.12 -28.69 -5.64
CA VAL A 203 -19.98 -29.82 -6.07
C VAL A 203 -20.37 -29.68 -7.54
N ASP A 204 -20.65 -30.80 -8.20
CA ASP A 204 -21.11 -30.81 -9.58
C ASP A 204 -22.64 -30.69 -9.68
N ALA A 205 -23.17 -30.67 -10.90
CA ALA A 205 -24.62 -30.59 -11.17
C ALA A 205 -25.44 -31.77 -10.58
N ASN A 206 -24.80 -32.91 -10.33
CA ASN A 206 -25.46 -34.09 -9.72
C ASN A 206 -25.33 -34.09 -8.19
N GLY A 207 -24.76 -33.05 -7.58
CA GLY A 207 -24.48 -32.98 -6.14
C GLY A 207 -23.25 -33.78 -5.69
N LYS A 208 -22.44 -34.30 -6.62
CA LYS A 208 -21.21 -35.02 -6.28
C LYS A 208 -20.14 -34.04 -5.82
N THR A 209 -19.58 -34.26 -4.63
CA THR A 209 -18.50 -33.47 -4.07
C THR A 209 -17.22 -33.67 -4.86
N ILE A 210 -16.65 -32.58 -5.34
CA ILE A 210 -15.38 -32.49 -6.08
C ILE A 210 -14.24 -32.18 -5.12
N VAL A 211 -14.43 -31.16 -4.28
CA VAL A 211 -13.49 -30.73 -3.24
C VAL A 211 -14.29 -30.38 -2.00
N GLN A 212 -13.81 -30.80 -0.83
CA GLN A 212 -14.50 -30.59 0.43
C GLN A 212 -13.75 -29.59 1.33
N ASN A 213 -14.50 -28.64 1.90
CA ASN A 213 -14.07 -27.73 2.97
C ASN A 213 -12.73 -27.04 2.69
N LYS A 214 -12.62 -26.39 1.52
CA LYS A 214 -11.43 -25.63 1.11
C LYS A 214 -11.74 -24.15 0.87
N HIS A 215 -10.73 -23.30 1.04
CA HIS A 215 -10.84 -21.87 0.80
C HIS A 215 -10.66 -21.53 -0.69
N LEU A 216 -11.58 -22.03 -1.53
CA LEU A 216 -11.46 -22.10 -3.00
C LEU A 216 -11.33 -20.74 -3.70
N LEU A 217 -11.75 -19.67 -3.06
CA LEU A 217 -11.63 -18.29 -3.56
C LEU A 217 -10.47 -17.52 -2.89
N SER A 218 -9.73 -18.15 -1.97
CA SER A 218 -8.64 -17.48 -1.25
C SER A 218 -7.38 -17.43 -2.08
N LEU A 219 -6.87 -16.21 -2.32
CA LEU A 219 -5.63 -15.97 -3.05
C LEU A 219 -4.44 -15.80 -2.09
N LYS A 220 -3.22 -16.10 -2.58
CA LYS A 220 -1.96 -15.67 -2.03
C LYS A 220 -1.85 -14.13 -2.03
N ASP A 221 -0.87 -13.59 -1.34
CA ASP A 221 -0.63 -12.15 -1.32
C ASP A 221 0.29 -11.75 -2.49
N LEU A 222 0.04 -10.55 -3.04
CA LEU A 222 0.85 -9.99 -4.11
C LEU A 222 2.26 -9.67 -3.61
N ASN A 223 3.27 -10.01 -4.39
CA ASN A 223 4.64 -9.57 -4.20
C ASN A 223 5.31 -9.33 -5.56
N GLN A 224 5.52 -8.07 -5.89
CA GLN A 224 6.20 -7.64 -7.12
C GLN A 224 7.51 -6.92 -6.82
N SER A 225 8.13 -7.22 -5.68
CA SER A 225 9.37 -6.56 -5.26
C SER A 225 10.54 -6.79 -6.21
N GLU A 226 10.54 -7.88 -6.97
CA GLU A 226 11.55 -8.18 -8.00
C GLU A 226 11.17 -7.63 -9.39
N GLU A 227 9.96 -7.10 -9.55
CA GLU A 227 9.41 -6.69 -10.85
C GLU A 227 9.35 -5.16 -11.03
N LEU A 228 9.84 -4.40 -10.05
CA LEU A 228 9.71 -2.94 -10.02
C LEU A 228 10.27 -2.26 -11.26
N GLU A 229 11.44 -2.69 -11.76
CA GLU A 229 12.06 -2.11 -12.93
C GLU A 229 11.23 -2.33 -14.19
N LYS A 230 10.66 -3.54 -14.36
CA LYS A 230 9.77 -3.84 -15.50
C LYS A 230 8.45 -3.06 -15.44
N LEU A 231 7.93 -2.82 -14.22
CA LEU A 231 6.76 -1.97 -14.02
C LEU A 231 7.05 -0.51 -14.35
N LEU A 232 8.24 0.00 -14.00
CA LEU A 232 8.73 1.33 -14.41
C LEU A 232 8.79 1.44 -15.94
N ASP A 233 9.33 0.43 -16.60
CA ASP A 233 9.43 0.35 -18.07
C ASP A 233 8.06 0.21 -18.75
N ALA A 234 7.07 -0.36 -18.05
CA ALA A 234 5.69 -0.41 -18.51
C ALA A 234 4.91 0.89 -18.28
N GLY A 235 5.53 1.91 -17.63
CA GLY A 235 4.95 3.23 -17.43
C GLY A 235 4.37 3.51 -16.04
N ALA A 236 4.44 2.57 -15.10
CA ALA A 236 4.02 2.82 -13.72
C ALA A 236 4.87 3.91 -13.06
N SER A 237 4.23 4.85 -12.36
CA SER A 237 4.88 5.97 -11.67
C SER A 237 4.65 5.97 -10.16
N SER A 238 3.62 5.27 -9.66
CA SER A 238 3.32 5.11 -8.24
C SER A 238 3.16 3.63 -7.89
N PHE A 239 3.86 3.19 -6.86
CA PHE A 239 3.90 1.81 -6.38
C PHE A 239 3.18 1.70 -5.04
N LYS A 240 1.99 1.11 -5.05
CA LYS A 240 1.10 1.03 -3.89
C LYS A 240 1.25 -0.26 -3.11
N ILE A 241 1.49 -0.14 -1.82
CA ILE A 241 1.46 -1.25 -0.86
C ILE A 241 0.04 -1.34 -0.29
N GLU A 242 -0.62 -2.50 -0.40
CA GLU A 242 -1.91 -2.77 0.28
C GLU A 242 -1.67 -3.09 1.75
N GLY A 243 -2.47 -2.54 2.66
CA GLY A 243 -2.30 -2.86 4.07
C GLY A 243 -2.92 -1.91 5.09
N ARG A 244 -3.99 -1.17 4.77
CA ARG A 244 -4.61 -0.21 5.72
C ARG A 244 -5.13 -0.81 7.05
N LEU A 245 -5.27 -2.13 7.15
CA LEU A 245 -5.62 -2.82 8.40
C LEU A 245 -4.43 -3.53 9.04
N LYS A 246 -3.22 -3.32 8.50
CA LYS A 246 -2.00 -3.93 9.02
C LYS A 246 -1.41 -3.11 10.16
N ASP A 247 -0.60 -3.78 10.99
CA ASP A 247 0.12 -3.17 12.09
C ASP A 247 1.35 -2.38 11.64
N VAL A 248 1.96 -1.70 12.58
CA VAL A 248 3.13 -0.86 12.36
C VAL A 248 4.37 -1.69 11.95
N SER A 249 4.53 -2.91 12.45
CA SER A 249 5.65 -3.81 12.10
C SER A 249 5.60 -4.18 10.62
N TYR A 250 4.41 -4.51 10.10
CA TYR A 250 4.20 -4.75 8.67
C TYR A 250 4.58 -3.53 7.82
N VAL A 251 4.10 -2.34 8.20
CA VAL A 251 4.38 -1.10 7.47
C VAL A 251 5.88 -0.83 7.41
N LYS A 252 6.57 -0.87 8.56
CA LYS A 252 8.02 -0.66 8.67
C LYS A 252 8.79 -1.60 7.76
N ASN A 253 8.51 -2.91 7.83
CA ASN A 253 9.24 -3.93 7.10
C ASN A 253 9.01 -3.85 5.58
N VAL A 254 7.75 -3.74 5.16
CA VAL A 254 7.41 -3.74 3.73
C VAL A 254 7.86 -2.46 3.05
N VAL A 255 7.61 -1.29 3.65
CA VAL A 255 8.04 0.00 3.08
C VAL A 255 9.56 0.05 2.94
N ALA A 256 10.30 -0.35 3.99
CA ALA A 256 11.76 -0.40 3.95
C ALA A 256 12.30 -1.31 2.84
N CYS A 257 11.69 -2.48 2.63
CA CYS A 257 12.08 -3.41 1.57
C CYS A 257 11.93 -2.77 0.18
N TYR A 258 10.75 -2.20 -0.12
CA TYR A 258 10.49 -1.56 -1.40
C TYR A 258 11.34 -0.32 -1.61
N ARG A 259 11.58 0.48 -0.55
CA ARG A 259 12.46 1.64 -0.62
C ARG A 259 13.89 1.26 -1.00
N GLN A 260 14.47 0.26 -0.35
CA GLN A 260 15.82 -0.19 -0.69
C GLN A 260 15.94 -0.66 -2.15
N LYS A 261 14.92 -1.38 -2.65
CA LYS A 261 14.91 -1.86 -4.05
C LYS A 261 14.79 -0.71 -5.05
N LEU A 262 13.90 0.26 -4.79
CA LEU A 262 13.77 1.44 -5.65
C LEU A 262 15.05 2.29 -5.63
N ASP A 263 15.67 2.51 -4.47
CA ASP A 263 16.93 3.25 -4.38
C ASP A 263 18.07 2.56 -5.13
N ALA A 264 18.13 1.23 -5.12
CA ALA A 264 19.07 0.46 -5.91
C ALA A 264 18.85 0.63 -7.43
N ILE A 265 17.59 0.74 -7.87
CA ILE A 265 17.26 1.05 -9.27
C ILE A 265 17.70 2.48 -9.61
N PHE A 266 17.38 3.48 -8.79
CA PHE A 266 17.70 4.90 -9.04
C PHE A 266 19.21 5.18 -9.08
N LYS A 267 20.02 4.38 -8.37
CA LYS A 267 21.49 4.49 -8.46
C LYS A 267 22.04 4.20 -9.86
N ARG A 268 21.40 3.32 -10.63
CA ARG A 268 21.81 2.92 -11.98
C ARG A 268 20.95 3.48 -13.12
N ARG A 269 19.69 3.85 -12.84
CA ARG A 269 18.70 4.40 -13.78
C ARG A 269 18.41 5.87 -13.43
N LYS A 270 19.23 6.80 -13.95
CA LYS A 270 19.18 8.24 -13.62
C LYS A 270 17.98 9.00 -14.17
N GLU A 271 17.22 8.40 -15.07
CA GLU A 271 15.94 8.90 -15.55
C GLU A 271 14.83 8.82 -14.51
N TYR A 272 15.03 8.06 -13.43
CA TYR A 272 14.10 7.95 -12.31
C TYR A 272 14.67 8.64 -11.07
N ILE A 273 13.80 9.40 -10.40
CA ILE A 273 14.12 10.05 -9.14
C ILE A 273 13.02 9.82 -8.11
N ARG A 274 13.37 9.95 -6.88
CA ARG A 274 12.45 9.87 -5.75
C ARG A 274 11.45 11.01 -5.76
N ALA A 275 10.19 10.76 -5.39
CA ALA A 275 9.15 11.79 -5.34
C ALA A 275 9.19 12.64 -4.05
N SER A 276 9.91 12.20 -3.03
CA SER A 276 10.06 12.88 -1.74
C SER A 276 11.52 13.08 -1.36
N SER A 277 11.81 13.82 -0.29
CA SER A 277 13.16 14.20 0.14
C SER A 277 13.66 13.37 1.33
N GLY A 278 14.94 13.39 1.57
CA GLY A 278 15.62 12.75 2.69
C GLY A 278 16.05 11.30 2.43
N SER A 279 17.22 10.93 2.96
CA SER A 279 17.74 9.57 2.95
C SER A 279 17.24 8.77 4.16
N VAL A 280 17.14 7.45 4.03
CA VAL A 280 16.69 6.55 5.11
C VAL A 280 17.81 5.62 5.53
N LYS A 281 18.12 5.62 6.83
CA LYS A 281 19.03 4.66 7.46
C LYS A 281 18.22 3.64 8.24
N LEU A 282 18.37 2.36 7.92
CA LEU A 282 17.67 1.27 8.60
C LEU A 282 18.57 0.61 9.64
N ALA A 283 18.02 0.31 10.82
CA ALA A 283 18.68 -0.47 11.86
C ALA A 283 18.46 -1.98 11.71
N PHE A 284 17.82 -2.43 10.62
CA PHE A 284 17.51 -3.82 10.35
C PHE A 284 17.57 -4.15 8.85
N ARG A 285 17.59 -5.43 8.53
CA ARG A 285 17.44 -5.92 7.15
C ARG A 285 15.98 -6.31 6.92
N PRO A 286 15.26 -5.68 5.97
CA PRO A 286 13.88 -6.02 5.65
C PRO A 286 13.74 -7.45 5.11
N GLN A 287 12.70 -8.16 5.55
CA GLN A 287 12.38 -9.53 5.15
C GLN A 287 10.87 -9.69 5.03
N LEU A 288 10.36 -9.78 3.80
CA LEU A 288 8.91 -9.76 3.53
C LEU A 288 8.17 -10.98 4.11
N ASP A 289 8.82 -12.12 4.20
CA ASP A 289 8.30 -13.39 4.74
C ASP A 289 8.09 -13.37 6.27
N LYS A 290 8.71 -12.42 6.98
CA LYS A 290 8.48 -12.17 8.41
C LYS A 290 7.22 -11.35 8.71
N SER A 291 6.62 -10.75 7.68
CA SER A 291 5.33 -10.08 7.79
C SER A 291 4.18 -11.02 7.40
N PHE A 292 2.96 -10.61 7.69
CA PHE A 292 1.77 -11.39 7.32
C PHE A 292 1.76 -11.73 5.83
N THR A 293 1.74 -13.02 5.50
CA THR A 293 1.57 -13.52 4.12
C THR A 293 0.87 -14.88 4.08
N ARG A 294 0.04 -15.11 3.03
CA ARG A 294 -0.56 -16.40 2.67
C ARG A 294 0.27 -17.17 1.64
N GLY A 295 1.57 -16.87 1.55
CA GLY A 295 2.42 -17.13 0.42
C GLY A 295 2.34 -16.03 -0.62
N PHE A 296 3.35 -15.93 -1.49
CA PHE A 296 3.47 -14.84 -2.45
C PHE A 296 3.18 -15.29 -3.87
N THR A 297 2.67 -14.35 -4.67
CA THR A 297 2.44 -14.51 -6.11
C THR A 297 2.68 -13.18 -6.83
N ASN A 298 3.16 -13.23 -8.09
CA ASN A 298 3.15 -12.07 -8.99
C ASN A 298 1.80 -11.94 -9.75
N TYR A 299 0.83 -12.77 -9.40
CA TYR A 299 -0.53 -12.81 -9.89
C TYR A 299 -0.59 -13.04 -11.42
N PHE A 300 -1.11 -12.10 -12.19
CA PHE A 300 -1.24 -12.19 -13.65
C PHE A 300 -0.28 -11.26 -14.40
N LEU A 301 0.82 -10.86 -13.77
CA LEU A 301 1.74 -9.87 -14.33
C LEU A 301 2.30 -10.29 -15.70
N TYR A 302 2.59 -11.57 -15.87
CA TYR A 302 3.10 -12.14 -17.13
C TYR A 302 2.02 -12.98 -17.81
N GLU A 303 1.62 -14.04 -17.14
CA GLU A 303 0.69 -15.02 -17.65
C GLU A 303 -0.20 -15.62 -16.54
N ARG A 304 -1.13 -16.45 -16.93
CA ARG A 304 -1.94 -17.20 -15.98
C ARG A 304 -1.16 -18.39 -15.44
N THR A 305 -0.96 -18.43 -14.12
CA THR A 305 -0.29 -19.53 -13.42
C THR A 305 -1.27 -20.27 -12.51
N LYS A 306 -0.91 -21.52 -12.13
CA LYS A 306 -1.68 -22.28 -11.14
C LYS A 306 -1.37 -21.87 -9.70
N ASP A 307 -0.27 -21.18 -9.44
CA ASP A 307 0.26 -20.91 -8.11
C ASP A 307 -0.20 -19.54 -7.55
N ILE A 308 -1.48 -19.21 -7.69
CA ILE A 308 -2.05 -17.93 -7.21
C ILE A 308 -2.97 -18.06 -6.00
N PHE A 309 -3.28 -19.27 -5.55
CA PHE A 309 -4.29 -19.52 -4.54
C PHE A 309 -3.72 -20.11 -3.24
N SER A 310 -4.46 -19.91 -2.14
CA SER A 310 -4.18 -20.46 -0.81
C SER A 310 -5.44 -21.19 -0.33
N PHE A 311 -5.63 -22.42 -0.82
CA PHE A 311 -6.84 -23.20 -0.56
C PHE A 311 -6.90 -23.82 0.83
N ASP A 312 -5.75 -24.06 1.47
CA ASP A 312 -5.68 -24.74 2.76
C ASP A 312 -5.94 -23.80 3.94
N THR A 313 -5.58 -22.52 3.81
CA THR A 313 -5.79 -21.54 4.88
C THR A 313 -5.92 -20.11 4.35
N PRO A 314 -6.82 -19.28 4.93
CA PRO A 314 -6.88 -17.85 4.68
C PRO A 314 -5.96 -17.05 5.62
N LYS A 315 -5.29 -17.74 6.57
CA LYS A 315 -4.40 -17.13 7.57
C LYS A 315 -2.96 -17.14 7.08
N SER A 316 -2.09 -16.37 7.73
CA SER A 316 -0.66 -16.39 7.47
C SER A 316 -0.04 -17.71 7.87
N LEU A 317 0.75 -18.29 6.98
CA LEU A 317 1.68 -19.37 7.30
C LEU A 317 3.00 -18.80 7.83
N GLY A 318 3.44 -17.67 7.30
CA GLY A 318 4.74 -17.07 7.63
C GLY A 318 5.90 -17.77 6.96
N GLU A 319 7.06 -17.73 7.61
CA GLU A 319 8.33 -18.23 7.11
C GLU A 319 8.44 -19.76 7.28
N GLU A 320 8.81 -20.47 6.23
CA GLU A 320 9.12 -21.91 6.33
C GLU A 320 10.42 -22.12 7.11
N MET A 321 10.35 -22.93 8.17
CA MET A 321 11.44 -23.18 9.12
C MET A 321 12.09 -24.55 8.99
N GLY A 322 11.47 -25.46 8.27
CA GLY A 322 11.88 -26.86 8.16
C GLY A 322 10.74 -27.84 8.50
N TYR A 323 11.06 -29.05 8.88
CA TYR A 323 10.06 -30.07 9.17
C TYR A 323 10.34 -30.83 10.47
N VAL A 324 9.29 -31.42 11.04
CA VAL A 324 9.38 -32.28 12.23
C VAL A 324 10.23 -33.52 11.90
N LYS A 325 11.38 -33.63 12.56
CA LYS A 325 12.24 -34.82 12.49
C LYS A 325 11.75 -35.90 13.45
N GLU A 326 11.44 -35.52 14.67
CA GLU A 326 11.03 -36.43 15.73
C GLU A 326 10.35 -35.66 16.87
N ILE A 327 9.49 -36.34 17.62
CA ILE A 327 8.92 -35.85 18.89
C ILE A 327 9.41 -36.74 20.02
N ARG A 328 9.98 -36.16 21.07
CA ARG A 328 10.45 -36.87 22.25
C ARG A 328 9.93 -36.20 23.53
N GLY A 329 9.13 -36.94 24.31
CA GLY A 329 8.64 -36.43 25.58
C GLY A 329 7.94 -35.08 25.42
N ASN A 330 8.56 -34.03 25.95
CA ASN A 330 8.00 -32.66 26.00
C ASN A 330 8.59 -31.70 24.96
N TYR A 331 9.29 -32.17 23.92
CA TYR A 331 9.87 -31.33 22.88
C TYR A 331 9.77 -31.93 21.46
N ILE A 332 9.86 -31.07 20.48
CA ILE A 332 9.88 -31.36 19.05
C ILE A 332 11.28 -31.14 18.50
N ILE A 333 11.84 -32.11 17.79
CA ILE A 333 13.11 -31.95 17.07
C ILE A 333 12.80 -31.56 15.64
N VAL A 334 13.39 -30.46 15.18
CA VAL A 334 13.17 -29.92 13.82
C VAL A 334 14.41 -30.10 12.97
N ALA A 335 14.22 -30.53 11.72
CA ALA A 335 15.23 -30.50 10.69
C ALA A 335 15.03 -29.23 9.86
N GLY A 336 15.94 -28.29 9.99
CA GLY A 336 15.96 -27.00 9.31
C GLY A 336 17.24 -26.26 9.62
N VAL A 337 17.54 -25.21 8.85
CA VAL A 337 18.78 -24.41 9.00
C VAL A 337 18.54 -23.04 9.65
N LYS A 338 17.26 -22.62 9.76
CA LYS A 338 16.90 -21.32 10.32
C LYS A 338 16.78 -21.41 11.85
N PRO A 339 17.29 -20.42 12.59
CA PRO A 339 17.21 -20.41 14.05
C PRO A 339 15.79 -20.11 14.52
N PHE A 340 15.39 -20.75 15.61
CA PHE A 340 14.17 -20.43 16.36
C PHE A 340 14.52 -19.62 17.60
N ASN A 341 13.57 -18.81 18.07
CA ASN A 341 13.71 -18.01 19.26
C ASN A 341 12.65 -18.36 20.32
N ASN A 342 12.96 -18.11 21.58
CA ASN A 342 11.99 -18.24 22.65
C ASN A 342 10.82 -17.26 22.41
N GLY A 343 9.61 -17.77 22.51
CA GLY A 343 8.39 -17.00 22.29
C GLY A 343 7.89 -17.00 20.84
N ASP A 344 8.62 -17.62 19.87
CA ASP A 344 8.15 -17.72 18.48
C ASP A 344 6.79 -18.42 18.40
N GLY A 345 5.93 -17.91 17.51
CA GLY A 345 4.71 -18.56 17.09
C GLY A 345 4.98 -19.46 15.89
N ILE A 346 4.68 -20.75 16.03
CA ILE A 346 4.86 -21.75 14.99
C ILE A 346 3.49 -22.27 14.54
N CYS A 347 3.34 -22.57 13.27
CA CYS A 347 2.14 -23.22 12.76
C CYS A 347 2.49 -24.32 11.75
N TYR A 348 1.51 -25.20 11.52
CA TYR A 348 1.60 -26.31 10.57
C TYR A 348 0.20 -26.71 10.08
N LEU A 349 0.13 -27.39 8.96
CA LEU A 349 -1.10 -28.03 8.48
C LEU A 349 -1.17 -29.46 9.03
N ASP A 350 -2.25 -29.80 9.74
CA ASP A 350 -2.49 -31.16 10.21
C ASP A 350 -2.88 -32.11 9.05
N GLU A 351 -3.07 -33.37 9.34
CA GLU A 351 -3.42 -34.43 8.35
C GLU A 351 -4.70 -34.15 7.57
N ARG A 352 -5.58 -33.31 8.14
CA ARG A 352 -6.84 -32.89 7.51
C ARG A 352 -6.66 -31.57 6.75
N GLY A 353 -5.43 -31.06 6.65
CA GLY A 353 -5.11 -29.77 6.04
C GLY A 353 -5.59 -28.56 6.86
N LYS A 354 -5.88 -28.73 8.16
CA LYS A 354 -6.30 -27.65 9.03
C LYS A 354 -5.08 -26.99 9.68
N LEU A 355 -5.02 -25.66 9.64
CA LEU A 355 -3.95 -24.90 10.26
C LEU A 355 -4.02 -25.02 11.79
N ARG A 356 -2.91 -25.46 12.38
CA ARG A 356 -2.68 -25.54 13.82
C ARG A 356 -1.53 -24.62 14.21
N GLY A 357 -1.60 -24.06 15.41
CA GLY A 357 -0.58 -23.17 15.94
C GLY A 357 -0.12 -23.61 17.32
N LEU A 358 1.14 -23.32 17.63
CA LEU A 358 1.73 -23.49 18.95
C LEU A 358 2.72 -22.36 19.21
N ARG A 359 2.89 -22.00 20.49
CA ARG A 359 3.88 -21.05 20.92
C ARG A 359 5.07 -21.79 21.52
N ILE A 360 6.28 -21.36 21.19
CA ILE A 360 7.50 -21.94 21.72
C ILE A 360 7.90 -21.20 23.01
N ASN A 361 7.98 -21.92 24.11
CA ASN A 361 8.43 -21.38 25.38
C ASN A 361 9.97 -21.31 25.44
N ARG A 362 10.63 -22.40 25.05
CA ARG A 362 12.09 -22.53 25.08
C ARG A 362 12.63 -23.24 23.85
N VAL A 363 13.78 -22.78 23.39
CA VAL A 363 14.54 -23.36 22.28
C VAL A 363 15.91 -23.81 22.78
N GLU A 364 16.32 -25.01 22.43
CA GLU A 364 17.68 -25.55 22.64
C GLU A 364 18.17 -26.14 21.32
N ASN A 365 18.95 -25.37 20.58
CA ASN A 365 19.33 -25.67 19.20
C ASN A 365 18.10 -25.96 18.33
N ASN A 366 17.92 -27.21 17.84
CA ASN A 366 16.73 -27.61 17.04
C ASN A 366 15.63 -28.28 17.89
N LYS A 367 15.72 -28.23 19.22
CA LYS A 367 14.67 -28.73 20.13
C LYS A 367 13.74 -27.61 20.51
N LEU A 368 12.48 -27.74 20.20
CA LEU A 368 11.43 -26.78 20.51
C LEU A 368 10.58 -27.30 21.65
N PHE A 369 10.49 -26.54 22.73
CA PHE A 369 9.65 -26.82 23.89
C PHE A 369 8.40 -25.93 23.80
N PRO A 370 7.23 -26.47 23.44
CA PRO A 370 5.99 -25.71 23.40
C PRO A 370 5.59 -25.15 24.77
N ALA A 371 4.81 -24.06 24.79
CA ALA A 371 4.27 -23.46 26.00
C ALA A 371 3.15 -24.29 26.67
N GLY A 372 2.65 -25.30 26.00
CA GLY A 372 1.63 -26.25 26.47
C GLY A 372 2.03 -27.68 26.16
N GLU A 373 1.05 -28.58 26.09
CA GLU A 373 1.27 -29.96 25.69
C GLU A 373 1.85 -30.04 24.26
N VAL A 374 2.77 -30.98 24.06
CA VAL A 374 3.33 -31.25 22.73
C VAL A 374 2.24 -31.86 21.84
N PRO A 375 1.86 -31.19 20.75
CA PRO A 375 0.82 -31.70 19.89
C PRO A 375 1.28 -32.97 19.14
N ARG A 376 0.34 -33.85 18.82
CA ARG A 376 0.62 -35.00 17.95
C ARG A 376 0.81 -34.50 16.50
N ILE A 377 2.05 -34.46 16.05
CA ILE A 377 2.42 -34.04 14.69
C ILE A 377 3.17 -35.20 14.04
N LYS A 378 2.82 -35.51 12.78
CA LYS A 378 3.56 -36.53 12.02
C LYS A 378 4.98 -36.08 11.71
N GLN A 379 5.90 -37.04 11.65
CA GLN A 379 7.23 -36.79 11.08
C GLN A 379 7.10 -36.23 9.66
N ARG A 380 8.04 -35.39 9.24
CA ARG A 380 8.09 -34.65 7.97
C ARG A 380 6.99 -33.61 7.77
N THR A 381 6.15 -33.33 8.79
CA THR A 381 5.25 -32.17 8.73
C THR A 381 6.07 -30.88 8.69
N VAL A 382 5.81 -30.03 7.69
CA VAL A 382 6.48 -28.73 7.54
C VAL A 382 5.99 -27.77 8.62
N LEU A 383 6.94 -27.08 9.27
CA LEU A 383 6.68 -26.05 10.27
C LEU A 383 6.95 -24.66 9.70
N TYR A 384 6.07 -23.76 10.01
CA TYR A 384 6.18 -22.36 9.62
C TYR A 384 6.22 -21.47 10.85
N ARG A 385 7.00 -20.37 10.80
CA ARG A 385 7.03 -19.34 11.83
C ARG A 385 6.12 -18.19 11.41
N ASN A 386 4.98 -18.06 12.05
CA ASN A 386 4.01 -17.00 11.78
C ASN A 386 4.11 -15.80 12.72
N SER A 387 4.97 -15.87 13.74
CA SER A 387 5.34 -14.77 14.64
C SER A 387 6.79 -14.94 15.07
N ASP A 388 7.66 -14.03 14.65
CA ASP A 388 9.09 -13.97 15.02
C ASP A 388 9.26 -12.95 16.15
N GLN A 389 9.49 -13.45 17.37
CA GLN A 389 9.58 -12.60 18.57
C GLN A 389 10.77 -11.64 18.56
N GLU A 390 11.89 -12.04 18.01
CA GLU A 390 13.08 -11.19 17.92
C GLU A 390 12.85 -10.07 16.90
N PHE A 391 12.27 -10.40 15.77
CA PHE A 391 11.90 -9.42 14.74
C PHE A 391 10.85 -8.43 15.26
N GLU A 392 9.82 -8.89 15.97
CA GLU A 392 8.80 -8.01 16.56
C GLU A 392 9.41 -7.05 17.60
N LYS A 393 10.31 -7.53 18.47
CA LYS A 393 11.05 -6.69 19.43
C LYS A 393 11.89 -5.63 18.72
N LEU A 394 12.49 -5.99 17.57
CA LEU A 394 13.25 -5.05 16.75
C LEU A 394 12.34 -3.97 16.14
N MET A 395 11.16 -4.37 15.64
CA MET A 395 10.18 -3.45 15.07
C MET A 395 9.53 -2.51 16.11
N GLN A 396 9.47 -2.91 17.38
CA GLN A 396 8.98 -2.04 18.48
C GLN A 396 9.94 -0.88 18.80
N ARG A 397 11.22 -0.99 18.42
CA ARG A 397 12.23 0.05 18.64
C ARG A 397 12.27 1.05 17.47
N LYS A 398 13.08 2.10 17.61
CA LYS A 398 13.43 2.98 16.50
C LYS A 398 14.22 2.17 15.47
N SER A 399 13.56 1.75 14.40
CA SER A 399 14.11 0.84 13.38
C SER A 399 14.55 1.55 12.10
N ALA A 400 14.23 2.83 11.95
CA ALA A 400 14.68 3.66 10.85
C ALA A 400 14.89 5.11 11.31
N GLU A 401 15.69 5.83 10.56
CA GLU A 401 15.87 7.27 10.69
C GLU A 401 15.91 7.89 9.29
N ARG A 402 15.03 8.89 9.06
CA ARG A 402 15.02 9.67 7.83
C ARG A 402 15.67 11.02 8.08
N LYS A 403 16.64 11.38 7.25
CA LYS A 403 17.40 12.63 7.34
C LYS A 403 17.43 13.36 6.02
N LEU A 404 17.30 14.68 6.11
CA LEU A 404 17.48 15.61 5.01
C LEU A 404 18.96 16.06 4.97
N GLY A 405 19.57 15.95 3.82
CA GLY A 405 20.94 16.42 3.61
C GLY A 405 21.00 17.95 3.68
N VAL A 406 21.98 18.49 4.41
CA VAL A 406 22.22 19.95 4.47
C VAL A 406 23.68 20.29 4.25
N THR A 407 23.91 21.33 3.47
CA THR A 407 25.19 22.03 3.37
C THR A 407 25.20 23.18 4.37
N LEU A 408 26.22 23.24 5.21
CA LEU A 408 26.45 24.33 6.14
C LEU A 408 27.62 25.20 5.62
N ARG A 409 27.44 26.52 5.62
CA ARG A 409 28.48 27.47 5.24
C ARG A 409 28.62 28.53 6.32
N LEU A 410 29.78 28.60 6.95
CA LEU A 410 30.13 29.67 7.87
C LEU A 410 31.02 30.67 7.16
N SER A 411 30.61 31.95 7.09
CA SER A 411 31.36 33.03 6.47
C SER A 411 31.51 34.23 7.40
N GLU A 412 32.46 35.07 7.12
CA GLU A 412 32.61 36.37 7.81
C GLU A 412 31.64 37.42 7.25
N ASN A 413 31.28 38.36 8.12
CA ASN A 413 30.63 39.62 7.75
C ASN A 413 31.26 40.79 8.52
N ASN A 414 30.82 42.02 8.27
CA ASN A 414 31.38 43.22 8.90
C ASN A 414 31.19 43.27 10.43
N PHE A 415 30.20 42.57 10.98
CA PHE A 415 29.84 42.62 12.40
C PHE A 415 30.11 41.29 13.13
N GLY A 416 30.73 40.33 12.46
CA GLY A 416 30.98 38.98 13.01
C GLY A 416 30.92 37.91 11.95
N PHE A 417 29.97 36.98 12.09
CA PHE A 417 29.87 35.79 11.24
C PHE A 417 28.44 35.53 10.77
N THR A 418 28.29 34.74 9.72
CA THR A 418 26.99 34.27 9.21
C THR A 418 27.04 32.76 8.95
N LEU A 419 26.11 32.03 9.54
CA LEU A 419 25.88 30.63 9.24
C LEU A 419 24.71 30.50 8.26
N THR A 420 24.98 29.92 7.09
CA THR A 420 23.97 29.58 6.08
C THR A 420 23.77 28.06 6.04
N LEU A 421 22.54 27.60 6.13
CA LEU A 421 22.11 26.22 5.91
C LEU A 421 21.31 26.15 4.61
N THR A 422 21.69 25.25 3.73
CA THR A 422 20.95 24.94 2.49
C THR A 422 20.68 23.45 2.44
N ASP A 423 19.42 23.04 2.32
CA ASP A 423 19.07 21.62 2.25
C ASP A 423 19.05 21.06 0.81
N GLU A 424 18.80 19.76 0.68
CA GLU A 424 18.78 19.04 -0.61
C GLU A 424 17.67 19.50 -1.58
N ASP A 425 16.71 20.30 -1.13
CA ASP A 425 15.64 20.90 -1.94
C ASP A 425 15.89 22.41 -2.21
N ASP A 426 17.13 22.88 -2.02
CA ASP A 426 17.55 24.28 -2.22
C ASP A 426 16.87 25.30 -1.28
N VAL A 427 16.25 24.82 -0.17
CA VAL A 427 15.74 25.72 0.87
C VAL A 427 16.91 26.24 1.69
N SER A 428 17.12 27.56 1.67
CA SER A 428 18.26 28.20 2.30
C SER A 428 17.84 29.23 3.34
N VAL A 429 18.56 29.26 4.47
CA VAL A 429 18.40 30.24 5.55
C VAL A 429 19.76 30.70 6.05
N SER A 430 19.82 31.95 6.49
CA SER A 430 21.02 32.54 7.08
C SER A 430 20.73 33.10 8.46
N VAL A 431 21.69 32.91 9.37
CA VAL A 431 21.67 33.49 10.73
C VAL A 431 22.96 34.21 10.96
N ALA A 432 22.84 35.52 11.23
CA ALA A 432 23.97 36.36 11.61
C ALA A 432 24.34 36.13 13.08
N LEU A 433 25.62 36.10 13.35
CA LEU A 433 26.22 36.07 14.68
C LEU A 433 27.05 37.36 14.89
N PRO A 434 26.48 38.42 15.46
CA PRO A 434 27.25 39.60 15.86
C PRO A 434 28.23 39.22 16.97
N MET A 435 29.53 39.34 16.71
CA MET A 435 30.55 38.92 17.66
C MET A 435 31.88 39.64 17.32
N ALA A 436 32.57 40.15 18.35
CA ALA A 436 33.93 40.65 18.19
C ALA A 436 34.85 39.53 17.68
N LYS A 437 35.71 39.85 16.74
CA LYS A 437 36.66 38.91 16.15
C LYS A 437 37.95 38.92 16.96
N GLU A 438 38.21 37.81 17.65
CA GLU A 438 39.43 37.58 18.42
C GLU A 438 40.22 36.42 17.81
N LEU A 439 41.54 36.60 17.64
CA LEU A 439 42.40 35.55 17.11
C LEU A 439 42.53 34.39 18.11
N ALA A 440 42.34 33.19 17.63
CA ALA A 440 42.53 32.00 18.44
C ALA A 440 44.01 31.59 18.52
N ARG A 441 44.39 31.03 19.65
CA ARG A 441 45.75 30.52 19.89
C ARG A 441 46.01 29.15 19.22
N THR A 442 44.95 28.42 18.92
CA THR A 442 44.97 27.09 18.30
C THR A 442 44.03 27.05 17.09
N PRO A 443 44.29 26.18 16.08
CA PRO A 443 43.39 26.02 14.93
C PRO A 443 41.96 25.72 15.36
N GLN A 444 40.97 26.48 14.83
CA GLN A 444 39.56 26.38 15.23
C GLN A 444 38.68 25.63 14.19
N THR A 445 39.14 25.49 12.97
CA THR A 445 38.33 24.92 11.86
C THR A 445 37.66 23.58 12.20
N ASP A 446 38.42 22.66 12.80
CA ASP A 446 37.87 21.35 13.16
C ASP A 446 36.88 21.41 14.32
N ASN A 447 37.15 22.29 15.32
CA ASN A 447 36.21 22.54 16.41
C ASN A 447 34.89 23.15 15.88
N ILE A 448 34.98 24.15 14.99
CA ILE A 448 33.82 24.78 14.35
C ILE A 448 33.02 23.75 13.58
N LYS A 449 33.67 22.94 12.70
CA LYS A 449 33.02 21.86 11.95
C LYS A 449 32.32 20.87 12.87
N ASN A 450 33.01 20.41 13.92
CA ASN A 450 32.48 19.47 14.87
C ASN A 450 31.26 20.01 15.65
N GLN A 451 31.28 21.30 16.07
CA GLN A 451 30.18 21.90 16.83
C GLN A 451 28.96 22.19 15.97
N LEU A 452 29.16 22.73 14.77
CA LEU A 452 28.07 23.07 13.84
C LEU A 452 27.47 21.81 13.17
N GLY A 453 28.27 20.77 12.95
CA GLY A 453 27.84 19.50 12.38
C GLY A 453 27.04 18.59 13.32
N LYS A 454 26.87 18.94 14.61
CA LYS A 454 26.09 18.14 15.59
C LYS A 454 24.58 18.27 15.37
N LEU A 455 24.06 17.68 14.29
CA LEU A 455 22.65 17.72 13.90
C LEU A 455 21.83 16.50 14.35
N GLY A 456 22.42 15.58 15.12
CA GLY A 456 21.87 14.24 15.42
C GLY A 456 20.40 14.21 15.90
N ASN A 457 19.97 15.16 16.73
CA ASN A 457 18.60 15.24 17.25
C ASN A 457 17.64 16.07 16.38
N THR A 458 18.03 16.35 15.12
CA THR A 458 17.23 17.11 14.17
C THR A 458 16.89 16.23 12.96
N PRO A 459 15.94 16.59 12.10
CA PRO A 459 15.68 15.88 10.87
C PRO A 459 16.78 16.07 9.80
N PHE A 460 17.84 16.80 10.11
CA PHE A 460 18.93 17.11 9.19
C PHE A 460 20.18 16.30 9.44
N GLU A 461 20.97 16.09 8.37
CA GLU A 461 22.31 15.52 8.41
C GLU A 461 23.27 16.40 7.61
N ALA A 462 24.42 16.75 8.20
CA ALA A 462 25.43 17.54 7.52
C ALA A 462 26.11 16.71 6.42
N GLU A 463 25.89 17.05 5.15
CA GLU A 463 26.55 16.44 4.00
C GLU A 463 27.86 17.16 3.66
N ARG A 464 27.84 18.48 3.78
CA ARG A 464 28.99 19.32 3.49
C ARG A 464 29.06 20.47 4.48
N MET A 465 30.30 20.85 4.84
CA MET A 465 30.55 22.00 5.69
C MET A 465 31.71 22.83 5.17
N ASP A 466 31.39 24.04 4.73
CA ASP A 466 32.34 25.04 4.26
C ASP A 466 32.58 26.08 5.36
N VAL A 467 33.87 26.31 5.71
CA VAL A 467 34.27 27.33 6.67
C VAL A 467 35.14 28.34 5.92
N GLU A 468 34.58 29.50 5.65
CA GLU A 468 35.18 30.58 4.85
C GLU A 468 35.52 31.76 5.76
N LEU A 469 36.65 31.66 6.44
CA LEU A 469 37.18 32.67 7.37
C LEU A 469 38.53 33.17 6.87
N ASN A 470 38.78 34.46 6.98
CA ASN A 470 40.05 35.08 6.55
C ASN A 470 41.17 34.76 7.53
N ASP A 471 40.83 34.56 8.82
CA ASP A 471 41.79 34.28 9.89
C ASP A 471 41.28 33.21 10.84
N ASN A 472 42.16 32.77 11.77
CA ASN A 472 41.82 31.78 12.77
C ASN A 472 41.09 32.41 13.97
N TRP A 473 39.80 32.66 13.82
CA TRP A 473 38.97 33.32 14.84
C TRP A 473 38.55 32.36 15.96
N PHE A 474 38.60 32.87 17.20
CA PHE A 474 38.08 32.14 18.36
C PHE A 474 36.56 32.24 18.45
N MET A 475 35.88 31.07 18.51
CA MET A 475 34.43 30.99 18.72
C MET A 475 34.12 30.01 19.85
N PRO A 476 33.51 30.45 20.94
CA PRO A 476 33.10 29.57 22.03
C PRO A 476 32.13 28.49 21.54
N SER A 477 32.31 27.24 22.00
CA SER A 477 31.45 26.11 21.61
C SER A 477 29.96 26.34 21.97
N SER A 478 29.67 27.07 23.04
CA SER A 478 28.30 27.49 23.43
C SER A 478 27.65 28.36 22.36
N VAL A 479 28.39 29.34 21.85
CA VAL A 479 27.93 30.27 20.80
C VAL A 479 27.70 29.55 19.49
N LEU A 480 28.63 28.68 19.08
CA LEU A 480 28.44 27.82 17.89
C LEU A 480 27.20 26.89 18.04
N GLY A 481 26.99 26.36 19.24
CA GLY A 481 25.82 25.52 19.54
C GLY A 481 24.50 26.31 19.47
N GLU A 482 24.46 27.56 19.90
CA GLU A 482 23.29 28.43 19.79
C GLU A 482 23.03 28.82 18.33
N LEU A 483 24.06 29.26 17.60
CA LEU A 483 23.98 29.62 16.19
C LEU A 483 23.40 28.45 15.36
N ARG A 484 23.89 27.23 15.60
CA ARG A 484 23.37 26.02 14.98
C ARG A 484 21.88 25.78 15.27
N ARG A 485 21.46 25.87 16.56
CA ARG A 485 20.04 25.67 16.94
C ARG A 485 19.15 26.68 16.25
N ASN A 486 19.52 27.96 16.25
CA ASN A 486 18.75 29.01 15.60
C ASN A 486 18.66 28.83 14.07
N ALA A 487 19.74 28.37 13.42
CA ALA A 487 19.76 28.11 12.00
C ALA A 487 18.89 26.88 11.64
N VAL A 488 18.94 25.81 12.44
CA VAL A 488 18.09 24.62 12.28
C VAL A 488 16.62 24.98 12.43
N GLU A 489 16.25 25.75 13.45
CA GLU A 489 14.86 26.17 13.67
C GLU A 489 14.33 27.01 12.50
N LYS A 490 15.12 27.98 12.03
CA LYS A 490 14.78 28.77 10.84
C LYS A 490 14.60 27.91 9.60
N LEU A 491 15.47 26.91 9.37
CA LEU A 491 15.36 26.01 8.22
C LEU A 491 14.09 25.14 8.31
N LEU A 492 13.74 24.65 9.49
CA LEU A 492 12.49 23.92 9.71
C LEU A 492 11.26 24.78 9.39
N GLN A 493 11.26 26.03 9.82
CA GLN A 493 10.17 26.98 9.51
C GLN A 493 10.12 27.27 8.01
N ALA A 494 11.26 27.56 7.39
CA ALA A 494 11.35 27.83 5.95
C ALA A 494 10.83 26.64 5.11
N ARG A 495 11.18 25.41 5.47
CA ARG A 495 10.64 24.21 4.79
C ARG A 495 9.12 24.14 4.87
N LYS A 496 8.55 24.33 6.06
CA LYS A 496 7.08 24.36 6.24
C LYS A 496 6.39 25.41 5.38
N MET A 497 7.00 26.60 5.28
CA MET A 497 6.46 27.72 4.49
C MET A 497 6.64 27.54 2.97
N ASN A 498 7.64 26.76 2.55
CA ASN A 498 7.92 26.49 1.14
C ASN A 498 7.13 25.34 0.56
N TYR A 499 6.55 24.47 1.39
CA TYR A 499 5.68 23.41 0.87
C TYR A 499 4.48 24.00 0.13
N ARG A 500 4.18 23.46 -1.04
CA ARG A 500 3.04 23.90 -1.86
C ARG A 500 2.18 22.70 -2.21
N GLN A 501 0.92 22.75 -1.79
CA GLN A 501 -0.10 21.82 -2.30
C GLN A 501 -0.29 22.06 -3.80
N GLU A 502 -0.50 21.00 -4.53
CA GLU A 502 -0.90 21.07 -5.94
C GLU A 502 -2.33 21.59 -6.02
N ILE A 503 -2.57 22.62 -6.83
CA ILE A 503 -3.89 23.20 -7.05
C ILE A 503 -4.43 22.68 -8.38
N VAL A 504 -5.48 21.86 -8.34
CA VAL A 504 -6.09 21.24 -9.50
C VAL A 504 -7.60 21.41 -9.46
N PRO A 505 -8.12 22.49 -10.06
CA PRO A 505 -9.57 22.63 -10.18
C PRO A 505 -10.15 21.54 -11.08
N MET A 506 -11.25 20.92 -10.67
CA MET A 506 -11.90 19.90 -11.48
C MET A 506 -12.64 20.54 -12.66
N PRO A 507 -12.33 20.12 -13.90
CA PRO A 507 -13.01 20.66 -15.09
C PRO A 507 -14.42 20.07 -15.21
N VAL A 508 -15.33 20.86 -15.74
CA VAL A 508 -16.61 20.33 -16.24
C VAL A 508 -16.38 19.77 -17.64
N THR A 509 -16.61 18.48 -17.81
CA THR A 509 -16.32 17.75 -19.07
C THR A 509 -17.56 17.11 -19.65
N THR A 510 -17.54 16.84 -20.99
CA THR A 510 -18.64 16.27 -21.75
C THR A 510 -18.23 15.20 -22.76
N HIS A 511 -16.93 14.81 -22.74
CA HIS A 511 -16.44 13.75 -23.65
C HIS A 511 -17.13 12.41 -23.36
N PRO A 512 -17.38 11.57 -24.38
CA PRO A 512 -18.23 10.40 -24.20
C PRO A 512 -17.61 9.34 -23.31
N PHE A 513 -18.43 8.77 -22.42
CA PHE A 513 -18.08 7.57 -21.67
C PHE A 513 -17.91 6.38 -22.63
N PRO A 514 -16.98 5.43 -22.37
CA PRO A 514 -16.73 4.31 -23.28
C PRO A 514 -17.93 3.38 -23.56
N GLN A 515 -18.97 3.46 -22.76
CA GLN A 515 -20.19 2.64 -22.86
C GLN A 515 -21.42 3.54 -22.86
N SER A 516 -22.36 3.28 -23.76
CA SER A 516 -23.64 4.01 -23.83
C SER A 516 -24.68 3.54 -22.79
N GLU A 517 -24.45 2.36 -22.18
CA GLU A 517 -25.34 1.77 -21.19
C GLU A 517 -24.52 1.32 -19.98
N LEU A 518 -24.99 1.60 -18.77
CA LEU A 518 -24.43 1.12 -17.52
C LEU A 518 -25.46 0.27 -16.78
N THR A 519 -25.09 -0.97 -16.47
CA THR A 519 -25.82 -1.86 -15.58
C THR A 519 -25.51 -1.50 -14.12
N TYR A 520 -25.91 -2.31 -13.15
CA TYR A 520 -25.54 -2.17 -11.74
C TYR A 520 -24.00 -2.15 -11.52
N LEU A 521 -23.23 -2.64 -12.49
CA LEU A 521 -21.74 -2.59 -12.48
C LEU A 521 -21.18 -1.16 -12.55
N GLY A 522 -21.98 -0.19 -12.98
CA GLY A 522 -21.63 1.22 -12.94
C GLY A 522 -21.57 1.81 -11.54
N ASN A 523 -22.11 1.09 -10.54
CA ASN A 523 -22.18 1.52 -9.14
C ASN A 523 -22.82 2.93 -8.96
N VAL A 524 -23.85 3.25 -9.75
CA VAL A 524 -24.53 4.54 -9.73
C VAL A 524 -25.52 4.57 -8.57
N MET A 525 -25.12 5.18 -7.45
CA MET A 525 -25.87 5.16 -6.20
C MET A 525 -26.68 6.44 -5.96
N ASN A 526 -26.23 7.58 -6.49
CA ASN A 526 -26.81 8.91 -6.28
C ASN A 526 -27.11 9.63 -7.60
N GLU A 527 -27.90 10.69 -7.54
CA GLU A 527 -28.30 11.46 -8.72
C GLU A 527 -27.16 12.31 -9.30
N GLY A 528 -26.19 12.74 -8.46
CA GLY A 528 -24.96 13.40 -8.91
C GLY A 528 -24.17 12.52 -9.87
N ALA A 529 -23.96 11.25 -9.52
CA ALA A 529 -23.30 10.27 -10.40
C ALA A 529 -24.12 9.99 -11.66
N ALA A 530 -25.45 9.86 -11.54
CA ALA A 530 -26.32 9.65 -12.69
C ALA A 530 -26.27 10.83 -13.68
N SER A 531 -26.32 12.05 -13.18
CA SER A 531 -26.21 13.28 -13.98
C SER A 531 -24.82 13.38 -14.66
N PHE A 532 -23.75 13.01 -13.95
CA PHE A 532 -22.42 12.94 -14.54
C PHE A 532 -22.39 12.00 -15.76
N TYR A 533 -22.84 10.76 -15.62
CA TYR A 533 -22.81 9.78 -16.71
C TYR A 533 -23.72 10.17 -17.87
N ARG A 534 -24.91 10.73 -17.61
CA ARG A 534 -25.81 11.25 -18.67
C ARG A 534 -25.14 12.38 -19.49
N ARG A 535 -24.46 13.31 -18.81
CA ARG A 535 -23.70 14.38 -19.47
C ARG A 535 -22.59 13.84 -20.36
N HIS A 536 -22.05 12.66 -20.04
CA HIS A 536 -21.04 11.95 -20.84
C HIS A 536 -21.63 10.92 -21.81
N GLY A 537 -22.92 11.06 -22.20
CA GLY A 537 -23.55 10.29 -23.27
C GLY A 537 -24.05 8.90 -22.87
N VAL A 538 -24.12 8.57 -21.59
CA VAL A 538 -24.74 7.32 -21.14
C VAL A 538 -26.25 7.47 -21.18
N SER A 539 -26.90 6.72 -22.08
CA SER A 539 -28.35 6.80 -22.34
C SER A 539 -29.20 5.94 -21.40
N LYS A 540 -28.64 4.79 -20.97
CA LYS A 540 -29.32 3.87 -20.03
C LYS A 540 -28.46 3.65 -18.80
N LEU A 541 -29.04 3.94 -17.62
CA LEU A 541 -28.39 3.82 -16.32
C LEU A 541 -29.23 2.90 -15.42
N ALA A 542 -28.67 1.77 -15.01
CA ALA A 542 -29.22 1.01 -13.91
C ALA A 542 -28.61 1.51 -12.58
N PRO A 543 -29.41 1.56 -11.50
CA PRO A 543 -28.88 1.90 -10.18
C PRO A 543 -27.90 0.86 -9.66
N ALA A 544 -27.07 1.24 -8.69
CA ALA A 544 -26.17 0.34 -7.99
C ALA A 544 -26.91 -0.87 -7.38
N PHE A 545 -26.23 -2.02 -7.30
CA PHE A 545 -26.79 -3.23 -6.70
C PHE A 545 -27.28 -3.01 -5.27
N GLU A 546 -26.62 -2.15 -4.52
CA GLU A 546 -26.97 -1.77 -3.15
C GLU A 546 -28.32 -1.03 -3.05
N LYS A 547 -28.75 -0.37 -4.12
CA LYS A 547 -30.04 0.34 -4.20
C LYS A 547 -31.15 -0.58 -4.72
N HIS A 548 -30.83 -1.38 -5.73
CA HIS A 548 -31.77 -2.33 -6.34
C HIS A 548 -31.06 -3.66 -6.68
N PRO A 549 -31.03 -4.62 -5.76
CA PRO A 549 -30.47 -5.94 -6.02
C PRO A 549 -31.22 -6.63 -7.18
N ALA A 550 -30.50 -7.04 -8.23
CA ALA A 550 -31.07 -7.79 -9.33
C ALA A 550 -31.00 -9.29 -9.00
N ASN A 551 -32.09 -10.02 -9.26
CA ASN A 551 -32.21 -11.46 -8.93
C ASN A 551 -31.17 -12.33 -9.65
N ASP A 552 -30.82 -11.98 -10.90
CA ASP A 552 -29.86 -12.72 -11.72
C ASP A 552 -28.47 -12.08 -11.74
N ALA A 553 -28.16 -11.24 -10.75
CA ALA A 553 -26.89 -10.53 -10.72
C ALA A 553 -25.71 -11.48 -10.54
N VAL A 554 -24.65 -11.21 -11.28
CA VAL A 554 -23.35 -11.80 -10.99
C VAL A 554 -22.80 -11.16 -9.72
N LEU A 555 -22.62 -11.93 -8.68
CA LEU A 555 -22.16 -11.46 -7.38
C LEU A 555 -20.66 -11.21 -7.32
N MET A 556 -19.87 -11.96 -8.13
CA MET A 556 -18.42 -11.77 -8.23
C MET A 556 -17.93 -12.09 -9.64
N PHE A 557 -17.03 -11.27 -10.14
CA PHE A 557 -16.29 -11.46 -11.39
C PHE A 557 -14.82 -11.76 -11.07
N CYS A 558 -14.35 -12.96 -11.38
CA CYS A 558 -13.02 -13.40 -10.97
C CYS A 558 -12.16 -13.75 -12.19
N LYS A 559 -10.94 -13.18 -12.27
CA LYS A 559 -9.93 -13.70 -13.19
C LYS A 559 -9.36 -15.04 -12.71
N HIS A 560 -9.34 -15.29 -11.40
CA HIS A 560 -9.14 -16.63 -10.82
C HIS A 560 -10.26 -17.58 -11.30
N CYS A 561 -9.90 -18.77 -11.76
CA CYS A 561 -10.83 -19.71 -12.36
C CYS A 561 -10.60 -21.12 -11.81
N LEU A 562 -11.60 -21.69 -11.12
CA LEU A 562 -11.48 -23.02 -10.51
C LEU A 562 -11.29 -24.13 -11.56
N ARG A 563 -11.91 -24.03 -12.74
CA ARG A 563 -11.62 -24.99 -13.85
C ARG A 563 -10.14 -24.99 -14.22
N TYR A 564 -9.51 -23.81 -14.30
CA TYR A 564 -8.09 -23.72 -14.58
C TYR A 564 -7.24 -24.30 -13.43
N SER A 565 -7.58 -23.97 -12.19
CA SER A 565 -6.86 -24.45 -11.00
C SER A 565 -6.92 -25.97 -10.85
N MET A 566 -8.05 -26.57 -11.25
CA MET A 566 -8.25 -28.03 -11.21
C MET A 566 -7.68 -28.76 -12.45
N GLY A 567 -7.13 -28.05 -13.43
CA GLY A 567 -6.56 -28.65 -14.64
C GLY A 567 -7.57 -28.92 -15.77
N TRP A 568 -8.80 -28.43 -15.68
CA TRP A 568 -9.90 -28.71 -16.64
C TRP A 568 -10.23 -27.53 -17.57
N CYS A 569 -9.33 -26.57 -17.72
CA CYS A 569 -9.56 -25.45 -18.62
C CYS A 569 -9.57 -25.92 -20.09
N PRO A 570 -10.69 -25.79 -20.83
CA PRO A 570 -10.79 -26.33 -22.20
C PRO A 570 -9.89 -25.62 -23.21
N VAL A 571 -9.40 -24.41 -22.86
CA VAL A 571 -8.53 -23.62 -23.74
C VAL A 571 -7.05 -23.95 -23.51
N ARG A 572 -6.66 -24.36 -22.28
CA ARG A 572 -5.25 -24.47 -21.88
C ARG A 572 -4.83 -25.85 -21.41
N HIS A 573 -5.78 -26.76 -21.20
CA HIS A 573 -5.52 -28.13 -20.75
C HIS A 573 -6.16 -29.13 -21.71
N LYS A 574 -5.52 -30.28 -21.89
CA LYS A 574 -6.06 -31.40 -22.73
C LYS A 574 -7.10 -32.21 -21.95
N GLU A 575 -7.01 -32.25 -20.63
CA GLU A 575 -7.89 -33.02 -19.78
C GLU A 575 -9.26 -32.38 -19.66
N LYS A 576 -10.30 -33.16 -19.85
CA LYS A 576 -11.68 -32.76 -19.59
C LYS A 576 -12.04 -33.05 -18.13
N SER A 577 -12.93 -32.25 -17.57
CA SER A 577 -13.46 -32.53 -16.24
C SER A 577 -14.23 -33.86 -16.25
N PRO A 578 -14.04 -34.74 -15.25
CA PRO A 578 -14.85 -35.92 -15.04
C PRO A 578 -16.22 -35.64 -14.40
N TYR A 579 -16.49 -34.36 -14.08
CA TYR A 579 -17.69 -33.91 -13.37
C TYR A 579 -18.62 -33.12 -14.29
N LYS A 580 -19.93 -33.15 -14.00
CA LYS A 580 -20.97 -32.51 -14.80
C LYS A 580 -21.16 -31.04 -14.40
N GLU A 581 -21.11 -30.11 -15.35
CA GLU A 581 -21.43 -28.70 -15.11
C GLU A 581 -22.96 -28.46 -15.09
N PRO A 582 -23.42 -27.35 -14.41
CA PRO A 582 -22.66 -26.33 -13.72
C PRO A 582 -22.06 -26.83 -12.39
N TYR A 583 -20.96 -26.18 -11.96
CA TYR A 583 -20.39 -26.36 -10.61
C TYR A 583 -20.97 -25.36 -9.64
N TYR A 584 -20.96 -25.75 -8.36
CA TYR A 584 -21.47 -24.92 -7.27
C TYR A 584 -20.46 -24.85 -6.13
N LEU A 585 -20.33 -23.66 -5.56
CA LEU A 585 -19.74 -23.48 -4.25
C LEU A 585 -20.85 -23.63 -3.21
N VAL A 586 -20.65 -24.52 -2.25
CA VAL A 586 -21.59 -24.74 -1.13
C VAL A 586 -20.90 -24.29 0.15
N SER A 587 -21.49 -23.32 0.83
CA SER A 587 -20.98 -22.80 2.09
C SER A 587 -21.35 -23.72 3.26
N THR A 588 -20.71 -23.53 4.41
CA THR A 588 -20.94 -24.36 5.62
C THR A 588 -22.37 -24.22 6.17
N ASP A 589 -23.08 -23.14 5.86
CA ASP A 589 -24.49 -22.92 6.19
C ASP A 589 -25.46 -23.40 5.08
N GLY A 590 -24.96 -24.13 4.09
CA GLY A 590 -25.73 -24.77 3.04
C GLY A 590 -26.13 -23.87 1.86
N LYS A 591 -25.75 -22.60 1.85
CA LYS A 591 -26.00 -21.71 0.69
C LYS A 591 -25.20 -22.16 -0.51
N ARG A 592 -25.85 -22.14 -1.67
CA ARG A 592 -25.25 -22.54 -2.93
C ARG A 592 -25.00 -21.34 -3.82
N PHE A 593 -23.90 -21.38 -4.57
CA PHE A 593 -23.53 -20.34 -5.53
C PHE A 593 -23.12 -21.00 -6.82
N ARG A 594 -23.85 -20.74 -7.90
CA ARG A 594 -23.55 -21.30 -9.21
C ARG A 594 -22.31 -20.65 -9.81
N LEU A 595 -21.44 -21.44 -10.41
CA LEU A 595 -20.28 -20.99 -11.14
C LEU A 595 -20.53 -20.99 -12.64
N GLU A 596 -20.30 -19.86 -13.29
CA GLU A 596 -20.27 -19.72 -14.73
C GLU A 596 -18.87 -19.39 -15.23
N PHE A 597 -18.47 -19.99 -16.36
CA PHE A 597 -17.13 -19.85 -16.91
C PHE A 597 -17.18 -19.18 -18.28
N ASP A 598 -16.84 -17.89 -18.33
CA ASP A 598 -16.67 -17.16 -19.57
C ASP A 598 -15.23 -17.39 -20.11
N CYS A 599 -15.07 -18.47 -20.89
CA CYS A 599 -13.77 -18.87 -21.41
C CYS A 599 -13.24 -17.92 -22.49
N LYS A 600 -14.12 -17.14 -23.16
CA LYS A 600 -13.72 -16.12 -24.13
C LYS A 600 -12.95 -14.98 -23.46
N HIS A 601 -13.40 -14.56 -22.28
CA HIS A 601 -12.78 -13.47 -21.52
C HIS A 601 -11.90 -13.99 -20.37
N CYS A 602 -11.74 -15.30 -20.24
CA CYS A 602 -11.02 -15.94 -19.14
C CYS A 602 -11.49 -15.47 -17.74
N GLN A 603 -12.81 -15.49 -17.52
CA GLN A 603 -13.46 -15.07 -16.28
C GLN A 603 -14.31 -16.20 -15.70
N MET A 604 -14.33 -16.28 -14.38
CA MET A 604 -15.29 -17.07 -13.62
C MET A 604 -16.25 -16.12 -12.91
N LYS A 605 -17.54 -16.39 -13.01
CA LYS A 605 -18.60 -15.64 -12.36
C LYS A 605 -19.19 -16.46 -11.23
N VAL A 606 -19.47 -15.82 -10.11
CA VAL A 606 -20.17 -16.42 -8.96
C VAL A 606 -21.55 -15.80 -8.90
N MET A 607 -22.59 -16.62 -8.96
CA MET A 607 -24.00 -16.21 -9.00
C MET A 607 -24.75 -16.80 -7.80
N ALA A 608 -25.77 -16.10 -7.30
CA ALA A 608 -26.72 -16.70 -6.36
C ALA A 608 -27.48 -17.84 -7.03
N GLU A 609 -27.91 -18.84 -6.26
CA GLU A 609 -28.84 -19.90 -6.69
C GLU A 609 -30.19 -19.71 -6.02
#